data_268ec059ba560dd50006b929e486a53d
#
_entry.id   268ec059ba560dd50006b929e486a53d
#
_cell.length_a   1.000
_cell.length_b   1.000
_cell.length_c   1.000
_cell.angle_alpha   90.00
_cell.angle_beta   90.00
_cell.angle_gamma   90.00
#
_symmetry.space_group_name_H-M   'P 1'
#
loop_
_entity.id
_entity.type
_entity.pdbx_description
1 polymer ?
#
loop_
_entity_poly.entity_id
_entity_poly.type
_entity_poly.pdbx_seq_one_letter_code
_entity_poly.pdbx_strand_id
1 'polypeptide(L)'
;VYKRQVEYGLKPFTTDGKEISESDLVRQKKMDNKFGGGVFSLNYTNHRLTASLGGGINQYRGNNFGKVTWVKNYIGALSPAHEYYRNQSKKTDGNIYLKASYDLTGGLSAYADLQYRHIDYTIDGANDKYDWNKSALRLLAVDKKFDFFNPKVGLNWNINSNHRVYASFSVAQK
;
A
#
# COMPACT_ATOMS: atom_id res chain seq x y z
N VAL A 1 -17.90 -14.77 -23.42
CA VAL A 1 -18.78 -14.58 -22.25
C VAL A 1 -19.61 -13.34 -22.47
N TYR A 2 -20.91 -13.47 -22.48
CA TYR A 2 -21.84 -12.33 -22.61
C TYR A 2 -21.58 -11.28 -21.55
N LYS A 3 -21.35 -10.05 -21.96
CA LYS A 3 -21.07 -8.89 -21.11
C LYS A 3 -21.98 -7.73 -21.48
N ARG A 4 -22.54 -7.08 -20.48
CA ARG A 4 -23.34 -5.87 -20.67
C ARG A 4 -22.42 -4.72 -21.08
N GLN A 5 -22.71 -4.10 -22.21
CA GLN A 5 -21.87 -3.09 -22.82
C GLN A 5 -21.63 -1.88 -21.91
N VAL A 6 -22.65 -1.47 -21.16
CA VAL A 6 -22.57 -0.33 -20.22
C VAL A 6 -21.52 -0.50 -19.13
N GLU A 7 -21.25 -1.74 -18.68
CA GLU A 7 -20.20 -2.02 -17.67
C GLU A 7 -18.80 -1.65 -18.18
N TYR A 8 -18.65 -1.57 -19.50
CA TYR A 8 -17.38 -1.30 -20.18
C TYR A 8 -17.38 0.06 -20.89
N GLY A 9 -18.33 0.96 -20.53
CA GLY A 9 -18.42 2.29 -21.13
C GLY A 9 -18.84 2.27 -22.59
N LEU A 10 -19.42 1.16 -23.07
CA LEU A 10 -19.96 1.03 -24.42
C LEU A 10 -21.45 1.35 -24.40
N LYS A 11 -21.94 2.00 -25.47
CA LYS A 11 -23.36 2.33 -25.58
C LYS A 11 -24.11 1.20 -26.27
N PRO A 12 -25.25 0.74 -25.70
CA PRO A 12 -26.20 -0.10 -26.44
C PRO A 12 -26.67 0.59 -27.73
N PHE A 13 -27.06 -0.21 -28.69
CA PHE A 13 -27.56 0.30 -29.98
C PHE A 13 -28.72 -0.56 -30.47
N THR A 14 -29.51 -0.02 -31.39
CA THR A 14 -30.66 -0.73 -31.97
C THR A 14 -30.35 -1.09 -33.41
N THR A 15 -30.62 -2.35 -33.80
CA THR A 15 -30.57 -2.83 -35.16
C THR A 15 -31.79 -3.71 -35.41
N ASP A 16 -32.43 -3.58 -36.58
CA ASP A 16 -33.65 -4.30 -36.95
C ASP A 16 -34.76 -4.26 -35.91
N GLY A 17 -34.92 -3.10 -35.24
CA GLY A 17 -35.90 -2.90 -34.18
C GLY A 17 -35.58 -3.60 -32.85
N LYS A 18 -34.39 -4.24 -32.70
CA LYS A 18 -33.96 -4.92 -31.51
C LYS A 18 -32.81 -4.19 -30.86
N GLU A 19 -32.91 -3.93 -29.54
CA GLU A 19 -31.83 -3.35 -28.76
C GLU A 19 -30.74 -4.40 -28.45
N ILE A 20 -29.52 -4.05 -28.76
CA ILE A 20 -28.31 -4.85 -28.47
C ILE A 20 -27.56 -4.16 -27.32
N SER A 21 -27.69 -4.70 -26.12
CA SER A 21 -27.07 -4.20 -24.89
C SER A 21 -25.97 -5.11 -24.33
N GLU A 22 -25.82 -6.30 -24.92
CA GLU A 22 -24.84 -7.30 -24.51
C GLU A 22 -23.99 -7.75 -25.69
N SER A 23 -22.74 -8.07 -25.43
CA SER A 23 -21.79 -8.54 -26.44
C SER A 23 -20.71 -9.42 -25.85
N ASP A 24 -20.15 -10.30 -26.68
CA ASP A 24 -18.83 -10.85 -26.39
C ASP A 24 -17.78 -9.77 -26.57
N LEU A 25 -16.85 -9.69 -25.64
CA LEU A 25 -15.75 -8.73 -25.70
C LEU A 25 -14.46 -9.31 -25.10
N VAL A 26 -13.34 -8.77 -25.56
CA VAL A 26 -12.02 -9.02 -24.99
C VAL A 26 -11.58 -7.77 -24.24
N ARG A 27 -11.22 -7.96 -23.00
CA ARG A 27 -10.70 -6.89 -22.13
C ARG A 27 -9.30 -7.21 -21.64
N GLN A 28 -8.52 -6.19 -21.41
CA GLN A 28 -7.19 -6.26 -20.84
C GLN A 28 -7.12 -5.38 -19.60
N LYS A 29 -6.75 -5.95 -18.46
CA LYS A 29 -6.44 -5.20 -17.25
C LYS A 29 -4.95 -4.96 -17.18
N LYS A 30 -4.56 -3.73 -16.89
CA LYS A 30 -3.17 -3.31 -16.80
C LYS A 30 -2.90 -2.66 -15.46
N MET A 31 -1.68 -2.86 -14.99
CA MET A 31 -1.11 -2.20 -13.82
C MET A 31 0.22 -1.57 -14.24
N ASP A 32 0.35 -0.27 -14.03
CA ASP A 32 1.61 0.46 -14.17
C ASP A 32 2.01 0.98 -12.79
N ASN A 33 2.96 0.29 -12.18
CA ASN A 33 3.37 0.54 -10.82
C ASN A 33 4.80 1.07 -10.79
N LYS A 34 5.01 2.12 -9.98
CA LYS A 34 6.33 2.69 -9.72
C LYS A 34 6.59 2.67 -8.23
N PHE A 35 7.77 2.21 -7.86
CA PHE A 35 8.22 2.18 -6.48
C PHE A 35 9.64 2.71 -6.40
N GLY A 36 9.91 3.52 -5.38
CA GLY A 36 11.24 4.04 -5.10
C GLY A 36 11.33 4.48 -3.65
N GLY A 37 12.56 4.51 -3.14
CA GLY A 37 12.79 4.92 -1.77
C GLY A 37 14.26 4.89 -1.41
N GLY A 38 14.56 5.29 -0.18
CA GLY A 38 15.88 5.27 0.40
C GLY A 38 15.83 4.91 1.87
N VAL A 39 16.93 4.35 2.35
CA VAL A 39 17.14 4.01 3.76
C VAL A 39 18.50 4.51 4.21
N PHE A 40 18.62 4.81 5.50
CA PHE A 40 19.90 5.15 6.12
C PHE A 40 20.05 4.48 7.49
N SER A 41 21.28 4.29 7.91
CA SER A 41 21.60 3.84 9.27
C SER A 41 22.94 4.41 9.69
N LEU A 42 22.97 4.94 10.91
CA LEU A 42 24.17 5.42 11.59
C LEU A 42 24.35 4.57 12.85
N ASN A 43 25.52 3.99 13.02
CA ASN A 43 25.82 3.14 14.15
C ASN A 43 26.98 3.73 14.93
N TYR A 44 26.83 3.75 16.24
CA TYR A 44 27.84 4.20 17.19
C TYR A 44 28.08 3.14 18.25
N THR A 45 29.31 2.83 18.54
CA THR A 45 29.67 1.87 19.56
C THR A 45 30.89 2.37 20.32
N ASN A 46 30.81 2.33 21.65
CA ASN A 46 31.94 2.49 22.54
C ASN A 46 31.88 1.41 23.64
N HIS A 47 32.71 1.53 24.68
CA HIS A 47 32.83 0.52 25.75
C HIS A 47 31.51 0.19 26.47
N ARG A 48 30.57 1.12 26.55
CA ARG A 48 29.33 0.97 27.33
C ARG A 48 28.07 1.23 26.51
N LEU A 49 28.17 1.96 25.40
CA LEU A 49 27.02 2.38 24.58
C LEU A 49 27.12 1.81 23.17
N THR A 50 26.09 1.09 22.78
CA THR A 50 25.83 0.78 21.40
C THR A 50 24.52 1.47 21.00
N ALA A 51 24.58 2.31 19.99
CA ALA A 51 23.41 3.04 19.51
C ALA A 51 23.30 2.97 17.98
N SER A 52 22.09 2.90 17.48
CA SER A 52 21.78 2.94 16.05
C SER A 52 20.62 3.89 15.81
N LEU A 53 20.86 4.89 14.96
CA LEU A 53 19.83 5.76 14.41
C LEU A 53 19.63 5.41 12.95
N GLY A 54 18.43 5.13 12.55
CA GLY A 54 18.15 4.83 11.16
C GLY A 54 16.72 5.14 10.76
N GLY A 55 16.47 5.00 9.49
CA GLY A 55 15.14 5.23 8.95
C GLY A 55 15.09 5.02 7.45
N GLY A 56 13.91 5.24 6.91
CA GLY A 56 13.68 5.15 5.50
C GLY A 56 12.40 5.85 5.07
N ILE A 57 12.37 6.19 3.81
CA ILE A 57 11.18 6.68 3.14
C ILE A 57 11.03 5.96 1.81
N ASN A 58 9.83 5.53 1.51
CA ASN A 58 9.49 4.97 0.21
C ASN A 58 8.18 5.54 -0.31
N GLN A 59 8.04 5.54 -1.61
CA GLN A 59 6.83 5.94 -2.29
C GLN A 59 6.46 4.88 -3.34
N TYR A 60 5.22 4.44 -3.25
CA TYR A 60 4.56 3.63 -4.26
C TYR A 60 3.53 4.48 -5.00
N ARG A 61 3.48 4.36 -6.32
CA ARG A 61 2.44 4.90 -7.19
C ARG A 61 1.94 3.80 -8.10
N GLY A 62 0.64 3.59 -8.14
CA GLY A 62 0.00 2.59 -8.98
C GLY A 62 -1.08 3.23 -9.87
N ASN A 63 -1.05 2.89 -11.16
CA ASN A 63 -2.13 3.16 -12.10
C ASN A 63 -2.73 1.83 -12.52
N ASN A 64 -3.98 1.60 -12.17
CA ASN A 64 -4.72 0.42 -12.58
C ASN A 64 -5.79 0.84 -13.58
N PHE A 65 -5.84 0.21 -14.72
CA PHE A 65 -6.82 0.52 -15.75
C PHE A 65 -7.19 -0.68 -16.59
N GLY A 66 -8.39 -0.64 -17.17
CA GLY A 66 -8.86 -1.68 -18.05
C GLY A 66 -9.22 -1.13 -19.42
N LYS A 67 -8.79 -1.84 -20.45
CA LYS A 67 -9.11 -1.54 -21.86
C LYS A 67 -9.99 -2.63 -22.45
N VAL A 68 -10.93 -2.23 -23.28
CA VAL A 68 -11.63 -3.15 -24.17
C VAL A 68 -10.88 -3.15 -25.50
N THR A 69 -10.41 -4.33 -25.90
CA THR A 69 -9.58 -4.49 -27.11
C THR A 69 -10.37 -5.02 -28.30
N TRP A 70 -11.48 -5.68 -28.05
CA TRP A 70 -12.37 -6.21 -29.08
C TRP A 70 -13.79 -6.37 -28.55
N VAL A 71 -14.78 -6.12 -29.40
CA VAL A 71 -16.21 -6.31 -29.15
C VAL A 71 -16.85 -6.93 -30.38
N LYS A 72 -17.67 -7.95 -30.20
CA LYS A 72 -18.37 -8.66 -31.31
C LYS A 72 -19.47 -7.81 -31.90
N ASN A 73 -20.38 -7.31 -31.07
CA ASN A 73 -21.54 -6.54 -31.47
C ASN A 73 -21.35 -5.08 -31.06
N TYR A 74 -20.92 -4.22 -31.96
CA TYR A 74 -20.70 -2.81 -31.70
C TYR A 74 -20.84 -1.99 -32.99
N ILE A 75 -21.50 -0.85 -32.92
CA ILE A 75 -21.58 0.08 -34.04
C ILE A 75 -20.51 1.17 -33.86
N GLY A 76 -19.69 1.33 -34.89
CA GLY A 76 -18.58 2.28 -34.92
C GLY A 76 -17.22 1.64 -34.68
N ALA A 77 -16.20 2.46 -34.74
CA ALA A 77 -14.82 2.02 -34.44
C ALA A 77 -14.55 2.07 -32.97
N LEU A 78 -14.13 0.94 -32.37
CA LEU A 78 -13.63 0.93 -31.01
C LEU A 78 -12.26 1.62 -30.99
N SER A 79 -12.13 2.67 -30.20
CA SER A 79 -10.84 3.32 -30.00
C SER A 79 -9.86 2.34 -29.36
N PRO A 80 -8.63 2.17 -29.89
CA PRO A 80 -7.58 1.35 -29.25
C PRO A 80 -7.22 1.82 -27.83
N ALA A 81 -7.56 3.06 -27.51
CA ALA A 81 -7.36 3.66 -26.20
C ALA A 81 -8.60 3.60 -25.31
N HIS A 82 -9.66 2.86 -25.69
CA HIS A 82 -10.89 2.80 -24.91
C HIS A 82 -10.66 2.18 -23.54
N GLU A 83 -10.56 3.04 -22.54
CA GLU A 83 -10.45 2.65 -21.12
C GLU A 83 -11.85 2.68 -20.50
N TYR A 84 -12.26 1.57 -19.87
CA TYR A 84 -13.56 1.51 -19.20
C TYR A 84 -13.46 1.79 -17.71
N TYR A 85 -12.27 1.64 -17.08
CA TYR A 85 -12.01 2.13 -15.73
C TYR A 85 -10.56 2.54 -15.57
N ARG A 86 -10.34 3.43 -14.60
CA ARG A 86 -9.01 3.83 -14.14
C ARG A 86 -9.07 4.21 -12.66
N ASN A 87 -8.06 3.79 -11.92
CA ASN A 87 -7.79 4.34 -10.60
C ASN A 87 -6.28 4.54 -10.41
N GLN A 88 -5.99 5.46 -9.54
CA GLN A 88 -4.63 5.80 -9.15
C GLN A 88 -4.49 5.62 -7.64
N SER A 89 -3.38 5.06 -7.21
CA SER A 89 -3.01 4.92 -5.81
C SER A 89 -1.64 5.50 -5.56
N LYS A 90 -1.49 6.15 -4.42
CA LYS A 90 -0.22 6.64 -3.92
C LYS A 90 -0.09 6.24 -2.46
N LYS A 91 1.04 5.66 -2.11
CA LYS A 91 1.42 5.39 -0.74
C LYS A 91 2.79 5.96 -0.48
N THR A 92 2.90 6.82 0.52
CA THR A 92 4.19 7.26 1.07
C THR A 92 4.32 6.64 2.46
N ASP A 93 5.45 6.03 2.74
CA ASP A 93 5.73 5.32 3.98
C ASP A 93 7.10 5.75 4.47
N GLY A 94 7.13 6.45 5.58
CA GLY A 94 8.34 6.95 6.20
C GLY A 94 8.48 6.41 7.62
N ASN A 95 9.69 6.04 8.01
CA ASN A 95 9.99 5.62 9.38
C ASN A 95 11.33 6.16 9.84
N ILE A 96 11.45 6.34 11.15
CA ILE A 96 12.70 6.64 11.83
C ILE A 96 12.74 5.79 13.10
N TYR A 97 13.92 5.30 13.45
CA TYR A 97 14.13 4.55 14.68
C TYR A 97 15.43 4.95 15.37
N LEU A 98 15.41 4.86 16.68
CA LEU A 98 16.56 4.97 17.53
C LEU A 98 16.62 3.74 18.45
N LYS A 99 17.69 2.98 18.35
CA LYS A 99 18.00 1.87 19.24
C LYS A 99 19.24 2.22 20.04
N ALA A 100 19.21 1.93 21.34
CA ALA A 100 20.36 2.11 22.21
C ALA A 100 20.41 1.00 23.25
N SER A 101 21.60 0.53 23.52
CA SER A 101 21.90 -0.37 24.64
C SER A 101 23.07 0.21 25.44
N TYR A 102 22.90 0.28 26.72
CA TYR A 102 23.90 0.85 27.64
C TYR A 102 24.24 -0.12 28.78
N ASP A 103 25.53 -0.41 28.93
CA ASP A 103 26.04 -1.21 30.03
C ASP A 103 26.18 -0.36 31.28
N LEU A 104 25.32 -0.61 32.26
CA LEU A 104 25.25 0.14 33.50
C LEU A 104 26.43 -0.25 34.41
N THR A 105 26.33 -1.38 35.10
CA THR A 105 27.37 -1.94 36.00
C THR A 105 26.98 -3.33 36.44
N GLY A 106 27.97 -4.16 36.91
CA GLY A 106 27.70 -5.45 37.54
C GLY A 106 26.92 -6.43 36.64
N GLY A 107 27.14 -6.42 35.35
CA GLY A 107 26.44 -7.28 34.39
C GLY A 107 25.03 -6.81 34.04
N LEU A 108 24.59 -5.64 34.50
CA LEU A 108 23.31 -5.03 34.19
C LEU A 108 23.43 -4.14 32.94
N SER A 109 22.57 -4.32 31.98
CA SER A 109 22.41 -3.46 30.81
C SER A 109 20.97 -3.02 30.62
N ALA A 110 20.77 -1.82 30.10
CA ALA A 110 19.47 -1.29 29.69
C ALA A 110 19.45 -1.09 28.20
N TYR A 111 18.28 -1.29 27.58
CA TYR A 111 18.07 -0.98 26.16
C TYR A 111 16.78 -0.24 25.94
N ALA A 112 16.79 0.57 24.89
CA ALA A 112 15.61 1.23 24.36
C ALA A 112 15.59 1.07 22.82
N ASP A 113 14.40 0.85 22.27
CA ASP A 113 14.13 0.83 20.83
C ASP A 113 12.88 1.67 20.61
N LEU A 114 13.06 2.83 20.00
CA LEU A 114 11.99 3.78 19.71
C LEU A 114 11.81 3.83 18.21
N GLN A 115 10.60 3.57 17.73
CA GLN A 115 10.27 3.65 16.32
C GLN A 115 9.06 4.54 16.12
N TYR A 116 9.17 5.46 15.16
CA TYR A 116 8.05 6.21 14.62
C TYR A 116 7.88 5.91 13.13
N ARG A 117 6.63 5.72 12.69
CA ARG A 117 6.28 5.47 11.30
C ARG A 117 5.08 6.29 10.90
N HIS A 118 5.19 6.96 9.77
CA HIS A 118 4.11 7.70 9.13
C HIS A 118 3.76 7.08 7.79
N ILE A 119 2.46 6.88 7.56
CA ILE A 119 1.94 6.38 6.29
C ILE A 119 0.88 7.34 5.78
N ASP A 120 1.05 7.80 4.55
CA ASP A 120 0.06 8.55 3.78
C ASP A 120 -0.40 7.68 2.61
N TYR A 121 -1.70 7.43 2.51
CA TYR A 121 -2.27 6.51 1.52
C TYR A 121 -3.50 7.11 0.87
N THR A 122 -3.44 7.28 -0.46
CA THR A 122 -4.54 7.79 -1.26
C THR A 122 -4.89 6.83 -2.39
N ILE A 123 -6.19 6.68 -2.65
CA ILE A 123 -6.71 6.05 -3.87
C ILE A 123 -7.80 6.94 -4.43
N ASP A 124 -7.75 7.20 -5.72
CA ASP A 124 -8.77 7.96 -6.45
C ASP A 124 -9.09 7.31 -7.79
N GLY A 125 -10.35 7.45 -8.24
CA GLY A 125 -10.83 6.97 -9.52
C GLY A 125 -11.94 5.94 -9.42
N ALA A 126 -12.04 5.04 -10.40
CA ALA A 126 -13.05 3.99 -10.46
C ALA A 126 -12.42 2.59 -10.48
N ASN A 127 -13.08 1.62 -9.88
CA ASN A 127 -12.72 0.21 -10.07
C ASN A 127 -13.53 -0.43 -11.22
N ASP A 128 -13.23 -1.68 -11.53
CA ASP A 128 -13.88 -2.44 -12.61
C ASP A 128 -15.24 -3.04 -12.24
N LYS A 129 -15.84 -2.62 -11.11
CA LYS A 129 -17.15 -3.09 -10.66
C LYS A 129 -18.22 -2.05 -10.97
N TYR A 130 -19.25 -2.46 -11.68
CA TYR A 130 -20.40 -1.61 -11.98
C TYR A 130 -21.40 -1.66 -10.82
N ASP A 131 -21.89 -0.51 -10.40
CA ASP A 131 -22.95 -0.35 -9.42
C ASP A 131 -24.28 -0.09 -10.17
N TRP A 132 -25.13 -1.12 -10.19
CA TRP A 132 -26.41 -1.07 -10.90
C TRP A 132 -27.39 -0.07 -10.31
N ASN A 133 -27.29 0.22 -9.01
CA ASN A 133 -28.16 1.20 -8.35
C ASN A 133 -27.81 2.63 -8.78
N LYS A 134 -26.54 2.87 -9.07
CA LYS A 134 -26.02 4.18 -9.49
C LYS A 134 -25.82 4.30 -11.00
N SER A 135 -26.02 3.21 -11.73
CA SER A 135 -25.76 3.13 -13.17
C SER A 135 -24.37 3.65 -13.57
N ALA A 136 -23.38 3.36 -12.74
CA ALA A 136 -22.00 3.83 -12.90
C ALA A 136 -20.99 2.85 -12.32
N LEU A 137 -19.72 2.99 -12.69
CA LEU A 137 -18.64 2.26 -12.00
C LEU A 137 -18.51 2.72 -10.55
N ARG A 138 -18.16 1.78 -9.68
CA ARG A 138 -17.92 2.07 -8.28
C ARG A 138 -16.68 2.96 -8.12
N LEU A 139 -16.88 4.14 -7.57
CA LEU A 139 -15.80 5.08 -7.28
C LEU A 139 -14.98 4.62 -6.07
N LEU A 140 -13.71 4.89 -6.13
CA LEU A 140 -12.74 4.77 -5.05
C LEU A 140 -12.32 6.19 -4.68
N ALA A 141 -12.46 6.52 -3.40
CA ALA A 141 -11.98 7.77 -2.82
C ALA A 141 -11.48 7.44 -1.41
N VAL A 142 -10.19 7.20 -1.28
CA VAL A 142 -9.55 6.90 0.00
C VAL A 142 -8.44 7.92 0.21
N ASP A 143 -8.48 8.57 1.37
CA ASP A 143 -7.41 9.42 1.86
C ASP A 143 -7.23 9.10 3.34
N LYS A 144 -6.12 8.46 3.68
CA LYS A 144 -5.82 7.99 5.03
C LYS A 144 -4.38 8.28 5.40
N LYS A 145 -4.22 8.77 6.63
CA LYS A 145 -2.92 8.98 7.26
C LYS A 145 -2.85 8.19 8.55
N PHE A 146 -1.72 7.60 8.80
CA PHE A 146 -1.49 6.78 9.98
C PHE A 146 -0.15 7.16 10.58
N ASP A 147 -0.15 7.31 11.90
CA ASP A 147 1.03 7.58 12.70
C ASP A 147 1.15 6.50 13.76
N PHE A 148 2.32 5.88 13.83
CA PHE A 148 2.59 4.80 14.77
C PHE A 148 3.83 5.14 15.56
N PHE A 149 3.71 5.06 16.89
CA PHE A 149 4.86 5.14 17.79
C PHE A 149 4.97 3.84 18.57
N ASN A 150 6.06 3.13 18.39
CA ASN A 150 6.30 1.80 18.91
C ASN A 150 7.53 1.82 19.81
N PRO A 151 7.41 2.23 21.09
CA PRO A 151 8.50 2.19 22.05
C PRO A 151 8.68 0.77 22.61
N LYS A 152 9.94 0.39 22.80
CA LYS A 152 10.34 -0.80 23.54
C LYS A 152 11.50 -0.46 24.44
N VAL A 153 11.43 -0.85 25.71
CA VAL A 153 12.49 -0.68 26.69
C VAL A 153 12.68 -1.97 27.48
N GLY A 154 13.88 -2.20 27.99
CA GLY A 154 14.13 -3.38 28.81
C GLY A 154 15.44 -3.32 29.52
N LEU A 155 15.57 -4.23 30.48
CA LEU A 155 16.74 -4.48 31.27
C LEU A 155 17.18 -5.94 31.08
N ASN A 156 18.48 -6.14 31.06
CA ASN A 156 19.08 -7.45 30.99
C ASN A 156 20.19 -7.51 32.04
N TRP A 157 20.14 -8.49 32.94
CA TRP A 157 21.07 -8.67 33.99
C TRP A 157 21.73 -10.05 33.95
N ASN A 158 23.01 -10.08 33.68
CA ASN A 158 23.85 -11.26 33.79
C ASN A 158 24.34 -11.37 35.26
N ILE A 159 23.66 -12.16 36.07
CA ILE A 159 23.96 -12.34 37.48
C ILE A 159 25.33 -13.03 37.65
N ASN A 160 25.57 -14.04 36.84
CA ASN A 160 26.83 -14.77 36.74
C ASN A 160 26.92 -15.44 35.35
N SER A 161 27.96 -16.27 35.12
CA SER A 161 28.17 -16.98 33.85
C SER A 161 27.01 -17.91 33.46
N ASN A 162 26.22 -18.37 34.43
CA ASN A 162 25.17 -19.37 34.20
C ASN A 162 23.74 -18.84 34.31
N HIS A 163 23.56 -17.62 34.86
CA HIS A 163 22.24 -17.07 35.15
C HIS A 163 22.09 -15.68 34.57
N ARG A 164 21.02 -15.52 33.77
CA ARG A 164 20.60 -14.25 33.16
C ARG A 164 19.12 -14.02 33.43
N VAL A 165 18.77 -12.82 33.78
CA VAL A 165 17.38 -12.35 33.92
C VAL A 165 17.16 -11.17 32.98
N TYR A 166 16.00 -11.10 32.36
CA TYR A 166 15.62 -9.95 31.54
C TYR A 166 14.16 -9.56 31.78
N ALA A 167 13.86 -8.29 31.64
CA ALA A 167 12.53 -7.74 31.66
C ALA A 167 12.38 -6.73 30.51
N SER A 168 11.23 -6.72 29.84
CA SER A 168 10.97 -5.75 28.78
C SER A 168 9.50 -5.33 28.74
N PHE A 169 9.30 -4.08 28.33
CA PHE A 169 8.00 -3.52 28.06
C PHE A 169 7.99 -2.97 26.63
N SER A 170 6.92 -3.20 25.89
CA SER A 170 6.77 -2.67 24.53
C SER A 170 5.32 -2.34 24.22
N VAL A 171 5.13 -1.30 23.40
CA VAL A 171 3.85 -0.95 22.80
C VAL A 171 3.98 -1.14 21.28
N ALA A 172 3.03 -1.83 20.68
CA ALA A 172 2.95 -2.01 19.24
C ALA A 172 1.60 -1.50 18.72
N GLN A 173 1.65 -0.51 17.86
CA GLN A 173 0.49 0.02 17.14
C GLN A 173 0.47 -0.52 15.71
N LYS A 174 -0.74 -0.83 15.21
CA LYS A 174 -0.97 -1.35 13.85
C LYS A 174 -1.94 -0.47 13.09
#